data_04e6d8c58fb5c8258c3e346686c66a64
#
_entry.id   04e6d8c58fb5c8258c3e346686c66a64
#
_cell.length_a   1.000
_cell.length_b   1.000
_cell.length_c   1.000
_cell.angle_alpha   90.00
_cell.angle_beta   90.00
_cell.angle_gamma   90.00
#
_symmetry.space_group_name_H-M   'P 1'
#
loop_
_entity.id
_entity.type
_entity.pdbx_description
1 polymer ?
#
loop_
_entity_poly.entity_id
_entity_poly.type
_entity_poly.pdbx_seq_one_letter_code
_entity_poly.pdbx_strand_id
1 'polypeptide(L)'
;MDTSFSLYEPRRGSKFEVYAAAAVGAEQTSPGCHAPSRALRKQKREVRKDTSFSLYEPRRGLKFEVYAAAAVGAEQTSPKSWYYRKMIRGICMEIRRAVSSDIDRIMDIYGYARKYMAEHGNPTQWSVNYPDEEIIRADIEKQQLYVCMENDTVEGVFVFFIGDEPNYKVIKDGKWRSDTAYGVIHRVAASGRVHGITKACFEYAKDRAGYLRIDTHRDNKTMQSAIQKNGFKRCGIINVTNGSERIAFDYISEDITTEELKKWDTDSYIALDIRDSSSFGYGHLPNAVNIPADELTDRLDELDKNKKIVVYCMKGEISIDARAYLSENGFFAYNLEGGYGKWLIQTMEEDDDKLDCAAIELSIRKKFHKQIFSKFTKAINEYQLLKEGDKVAVCISGGKDSMLMAKLFQELQRHRKFNFELVFLVMDPGYNKTNRKVIENNAKHMNIPITVFETNIFEAVYEIEKSPCYLCARMRRGYLYSKAKELGCNKIALGHHYDDVIETIFMGMMYGSQIQTMMPKLHSTNFEGMELIRPLYLIREDDIKHWRDYNKLHFIQCACRFTDTCTTCNKDGSSQSKRMETKKIIAELKKINPFIESNIFKSVENVNLSTIIAYKQNGVKHHFLDDYDS
;
A
#
# COMPACT_ATOMS: atom_id res chain seq x y z
N MET A 1 -9.84 0.63 9.75
CA MET A 1 -10.28 0.64 11.16
C MET A 1 -10.95 1.98 11.42
N ASP A 2 -12.25 1.99 11.32
CA ASP A 2 -13.00 3.08 11.92
C ASP A 2 -12.91 2.90 13.43
N THR A 3 -11.95 3.56 14.06
CA THR A 3 -11.87 3.64 15.50
C THR A 3 -12.91 4.64 15.97
N SER A 4 -14.17 4.23 15.99
CA SER A 4 -15.20 4.94 16.71
C SER A 4 -14.98 4.73 18.21
N PHE A 5 -14.04 5.47 18.80
CA PHE A 5 -14.01 5.63 20.23
C PHE A 5 -15.13 6.59 20.59
N SER A 6 -16.16 6.04 21.21
CA SER A 6 -17.24 6.76 21.82
C SER A 6 -16.73 7.53 23.04
N LEU A 7 -17.05 8.81 23.05
CA LEU A 7 -17.45 9.59 24.21
C LEU A 7 -16.70 9.33 25.53
N TYR A 8 -15.58 9.96 25.71
CA TYR A 8 -15.20 10.47 27.01
C TYR A 8 -15.12 12.00 26.88
N GLU A 9 -16.14 12.70 27.36
CA GLU A 9 -16.03 14.15 27.59
C GLU A 9 -15.22 14.34 28.87
N PRO A 10 -14.11 15.09 28.83
CA PRO A 10 -13.42 15.52 30.04
C PRO A 10 -14.22 16.67 30.68
N ARG A 11 -14.25 16.64 32.00
CA ARG A 11 -14.82 17.70 32.86
C ARG A 11 -14.45 19.10 32.41
N ARG A 12 -15.41 20.01 32.45
CA ARG A 12 -15.27 21.45 32.26
C ARG A 12 -14.08 21.98 33.06
N GLY A 13 -13.18 22.70 32.41
CA GLY A 13 -12.19 23.51 33.08
C GLY A 13 -10.80 23.59 32.45
N SER A 14 -10.70 23.90 31.18
CA SER A 14 -9.52 24.53 30.60
C SER A 14 -9.88 25.18 29.27
N LYS A 15 -9.90 26.49 29.25
CA LYS A 15 -9.93 27.28 28.03
C LYS A 15 -8.61 27.11 27.34
N PHE A 16 -8.63 26.53 26.16
CA PHE A 16 -7.54 26.63 25.19
C PHE A 16 -8.06 27.45 24.02
N GLU A 17 -7.48 28.63 23.87
CA GLU A 17 -7.69 29.47 22.70
C GLU A 17 -7.08 28.82 21.48
N VAL A 18 -7.92 28.67 20.46
CA VAL A 18 -7.48 28.15 19.14
C VAL A 18 -7.05 29.38 18.33
N TYR A 19 -5.75 29.52 18.10
CA TYR A 19 -5.26 30.47 17.10
C TYR A 19 -5.52 29.91 15.71
N ALA A 20 -6.53 30.47 15.04
CA ALA A 20 -6.69 30.34 13.61
C ALA A 20 -5.84 31.42 12.94
N ALA A 21 -4.73 31.09 12.35
CA ALA A 21 -3.98 31.98 11.48
C ALA A 21 -4.70 32.07 10.12
N ALA A 22 -5.43 33.17 9.90
CA ALA A 22 -5.91 33.57 8.59
C ALA A 22 -4.76 34.27 7.86
N ALA A 23 -4.30 33.71 6.73
CA ALA A 23 -3.42 34.41 5.82
C ALA A 23 -4.26 35.32 4.92
N VAL A 24 -4.17 36.64 5.12
CA VAL A 24 -4.56 37.66 4.13
C VAL A 24 -3.31 38.42 3.76
N GLY A 25 -3.01 38.47 2.48
CA GLY A 25 -1.88 39.21 1.94
C GLY A 25 -2.13 40.73 1.94
N ALA A 26 -1.07 41.50 2.04
CA ALA A 26 -0.94 42.84 1.46
C ALA A 26 0.55 43.27 1.48
N GLU A 27 0.90 44.03 0.48
CA GLU A 27 2.20 44.51 0.06
C GLU A 27 2.84 45.58 0.94
N GLN A 28 4.19 45.63 0.84
CA GLN A 28 5.12 46.77 0.83
C GLN A 28 5.18 47.76 2.01
N THR A 29 6.34 47.86 2.62
CA THR A 29 7.38 48.93 2.54
C THR A 29 8.40 48.79 3.68
N SER A 30 9.69 48.83 3.34
CA SER A 30 10.82 49.07 4.25
C SER A 30 10.94 50.61 4.51
N PRO A 31 11.83 51.15 5.38
CA PRO A 31 13.05 50.60 6.02
C PRO A 31 13.31 51.04 7.49
N GLY A 32 14.35 50.51 8.13
CA GLY A 32 15.08 51.24 9.18
C GLY A 32 15.65 50.43 10.35
N CYS A 33 16.96 50.23 10.29
CA CYS A 33 17.97 50.09 11.35
C CYS A 33 17.56 49.98 12.84
N HIS A 34 18.05 48.92 13.52
CA HIS A 34 19.06 49.00 14.61
C HIS A 34 19.19 47.62 15.33
N ALA A 35 20.39 47.09 15.34
CA ALA A 35 20.84 46.18 16.41
C ALA A 35 21.28 47.05 17.60
N PRO A 36 21.48 46.58 18.86
CA PRO A 36 22.17 45.37 19.26
C PRO A 36 21.63 44.67 20.52
N SER A 37 22.04 43.47 20.86
CA SER A 37 22.94 43.20 21.98
C SER A 37 23.03 41.74 22.36
N ARG A 38 24.27 41.32 22.44
CA ARG A 38 24.86 40.20 23.18
C ARG A 38 24.13 39.86 24.48
N ALA A 39 23.77 38.60 24.65
CA ALA A 39 24.08 37.79 25.83
C ALA A 39 23.34 36.44 25.73
N LEU A 40 24.09 35.38 25.56
CA LEU A 40 23.95 34.03 26.14
C LEU A 40 24.69 33.00 25.26
N ARG A 41 26.03 33.19 25.21
CA ARG A 41 26.93 32.06 25.00
C ARG A 41 27.43 31.67 26.39
N LYS A 42 27.01 30.50 26.87
CA LYS A 42 27.79 29.61 27.76
C LYS A 42 26.85 28.52 28.30
N GLN A 43 26.92 27.37 27.69
CA GLN A 43 27.04 26.09 28.39
C GLN A 43 27.05 24.97 27.34
N LYS A 44 28.22 24.77 26.78
CA LYS A 44 28.66 23.49 26.24
C LYS A 44 29.88 23.12 27.07
N ARG A 45 29.75 22.08 27.87
CA ARG A 45 30.85 21.13 28.14
C ARG A 45 30.39 20.04 29.10
N GLU A 46 30.76 18.83 28.69
CA GLU A 46 30.97 17.62 29.45
C GLU A 46 29.77 16.77 29.90
N VAL A 47 29.47 15.73 29.14
CA VAL A 47 29.59 14.36 29.61
C VAL A 47 29.97 13.48 28.40
N ARG A 48 31.20 12.94 28.39
CA ARG A 48 31.63 11.78 27.59
C ARG A 48 31.41 10.54 28.44
N LYS A 49 30.83 9.49 27.88
CA LYS A 49 31.37 8.15 27.65
C LYS A 49 30.32 7.06 27.66
N ASP A 50 30.48 6.26 26.63
CA ASP A 50 30.20 4.82 26.52
C ASP A 50 28.78 4.32 26.56
N THR A 51 28.25 4.14 25.34
CA THR A 51 27.69 2.84 24.92
C THR A 51 27.52 2.84 23.37
N SER A 52 28.23 1.92 22.76
CA SER A 52 28.16 1.62 21.33
C SER A 52 26.80 1.03 21.00
N PHE A 53 25.93 1.80 20.32
CA PHE A 53 24.81 1.28 19.57
C PHE A 53 25.06 1.57 18.09
N SER A 54 25.20 0.52 17.34
CA SER A 54 25.23 0.51 15.90
C SER A 54 23.93 1.10 15.36
N LEU A 55 23.97 2.33 14.88
CA LEU A 55 22.89 2.96 14.11
C LEU A 55 22.92 2.38 12.69
N TYR A 56 21.94 1.57 12.38
CA TYR A 56 21.62 1.18 11.01
C TYR A 56 20.98 2.39 10.33
N GLU A 57 21.74 3.07 9.48
CA GLU A 57 21.19 4.13 8.61
C GLU A 57 20.29 3.48 7.54
N PRO A 58 19.03 3.93 7.39
CA PRO A 58 18.19 3.49 6.27
C PRO A 58 18.77 4.04 4.98
N ARG A 59 19.06 3.17 4.04
CA ARG A 59 19.47 3.52 2.68
C ARG A 59 18.42 4.43 2.07
N ARG A 60 18.78 5.66 1.79
CA ARG A 60 17.94 6.66 1.12
C ARG A 60 17.48 6.12 -0.23
N GLY A 61 16.16 6.10 -0.41
CA GLY A 61 15.49 5.65 -1.61
C GLY A 61 15.86 6.46 -2.85
N LEU A 62 16.03 5.74 -3.94
CA LEU A 62 16.13 6.29 -5.29
C LEU A 62 14.82 6.98 -5.68
N LYS A 63 14.85 8.29 -5.87
CA LYS A 63 13.75 9.02 -6.49
C LYS A 63 13.72 8.72 -7.98
N PHE A 64 12.61 8.18 -8.45
CA PHE A 64 12.30 8.11 -9.86
C PHE A 64 11.55 9.38 -10.26
N GLU A 65 12.19 10.26 -11.02
CA GLU A 65 11.49 11.32 -11.74
C GLU A 65 11.24 10.85 -13.17
N VAL A 66 9.97 10.57 -13.46
CA VAL A 66 9.50 10.37 -14.84
C VAL A 66 9.06 11.73 -15.35
N TYR A 67 9.88 12.38 -16.14
CA TYR A 67 9.47 13.57 -16.88
C TYR A 67 8.59 13.16 -18.06
N ALA A 68 7.28 13.37 -17.95
CA ALA A 68 6.38 13.39 -19.08
C ALA A 68 6.53 14.76 -19.76
N ALA A 69 7.26 14.81 -20.88
CA ALA A 69 7.28 15.97 -21.73
C ALA A 69 5.95 16.06 -22.48
N ALA A 70 5.13 17.06 -22.17
CA ALA A 70 3.98 17.45 -22.95
C ALA A 70 4.45 17.98 -24.32
N ALA A 71 4.19 17.22 -25.39
CA ALA A 71 4.41 17.66 -26.75
C ALA A 71 3.17 18.41 -27.26
N VAL A 72 3.31 19.70 -27.44
CA VAL A 72 2.44 20.50 -28.32
C VAL A 72 3.05 20.47 -29.73
N GLY A 73 2.27 19.98 -30.66
CA GLY A 73 2.31 19.99 -32.11
C GLY A 73 3.63 20.26 -32.84
N ALA A 74 4.12 19.21 -33.53
CA ALA A 74 4.71 19.30 -34.87
C ALA A 74 4.82 17.88 -35.45
N GLU A 75 4.11 17.63 -36.54
CA GLU A 75 4.34 16.47 -37.42
C GLU A 75 5.75 16.51 -37.98
N GLN A 76 6.55 15.47 -37.67
CA GLN A 76 7.54 14.93 -38.59
C GLN A 76 7.99 13.55 -38.12
N THR A 77 7.91 12.61 -39.02
CA THR A 77 8.27 11.20 -38.93
C THR A 77 9.74 11.00 -38.60
N SER A 78 10.05 10.51 -37.39
CA SER A 78 11.28 9.79 -37.08
C SER A 78 10.96 8.66 -36.07
N PRO A 79 11.62 7.49 -36.17
CA PRO A 79 11.29 6.36 -35.33
C PRO A 79 11.60 6.69 -33.86
N LYS A 80 10.61 6.55 -32.99
CA LYS A 80 10.76 6.73 -31.54
C LYS A 80 11.79 5.72 -31.02
N SER A 81 13.04 6.16 -30.84
CA SER A 81 14.04 5.39 -30.13
C SER A 81 13.70 5.40 -28.64
N TRP A 82 13.48 4.24 -28.08
CA TRP A 82 13.22 4.07 -26.67
C TRP A 82 14.54 4.23 -25.90
N TYR A 83 14.69 5.31 -25.15
CA TYR A 83 15.84 5.54 -24.27
C TYR A 83 15.50 5.08 -22.86
N TYR A 84 16.41 4.30 -22.27
CA TYR A 84 16.35 3.91 -20.84
C TYR A 84 17.35 4.79 -20.08
N ARG A 85 16.86 5.60 -19.14
CA ARG A 85 17.68 6.48 -18.30
C ARG A 85 17.63 6.03 -16.85
N LYS A 86 18.78 5.82 -16.23
CA LYS A 86 18.90 5.46 -14.82
C LYS A 86 20.01 6.26 -14.14
N MET A 87 19.73 6.80 -12.97
CA MET A 87 20.72 7.49 -12.13
C MET A 87 21.53 6.46 -11.35
N ILE A 88 22.84 6.35 -11.61
CA ILE A 88 23.77 5.48 -10.88
C ILE A 88 24.84 6.36 -10.24
N ARG A 89 24.87 6.46 -8.91
CA ARG A 89 25.80 7.30 -8.13
C ARG A 89 25.85 8.77 -8.57
N GLY A 90 24.69 9.34 -8.95
CA GLY A 90 24.62 10.74 -9.41
C GLY A 90 24.92 10.96 -10.89
N ILE A 91 25.22 9.91 -11.67
CA ILE A 91 25.46 9.97 -13.12
C ILE A 91 24.18 9.47 -13.82
N CYS A 92 23.65 10.26 -14.75
CA CYS A 92 22.54 9.86 -15.60
C CYS A 92 23.09 9.04 -16.77
N MET A 93 22.93 7.72 -16.72
CA MET A 93 23.34 6.82 -17.77
C MET A 93 22.17 6.48 -18.68
N GLU A 94 22.34 6.68 -19.97
CA GLU A 94 21.34 6.33 -20.98
C GLU A 94 21.74 5.04 -21.68
N ILE A 95 20.80 4.12 -21.86
CA ILE A 95 21.02 2.84 -22.56
C ILE A 95 20.06 2.78 -23.74
N ARG A 96 20.62 2.53 -24.94
CA ARG A 96 19.87 2.34 -26.17
C ARG A 96 20.41 1.18 -27.00
N ARG A 97 19.67 0.75 -27.99
CA ARG A 97 20.20 -0.19 -29.00
C ARG A 97 21.33 0.48 -29.79
N ALA A 98 22.35 -0.30 -30.10
CA ALA A 98 23.43 0.12 -30.97
C ALA A 98 22.93 0.29 -32.41
N VAL A 99 23.52 1.23 -33.13
CA VAL A 99 23.28 1.47 -34.56
C VAL A 99 24.63 1.42 -35.32
N SER A 100 24.58 1.31 -36.65
CA SER A 100 25.78 1.14 -37.46
C SER A 100 26.82 2.27 -37.28
N SER A 101 26.38 3.49 -36.97
CA SER A 101 27.29 4.60 -36.68
C SER A 101 28.07 4.48 -35.36
N ASP A 102 27.71 3.54 -34.49
CA ASP A 102 28.39 3.31 -33.22
C ASP A 102 29.57 2.32 -33.36
N ILE A 103 29.71 1.63 -34.51
CA ILE A 103 30.62 0.50 -34.69
C ILE A 103 32.06 0.87 -34.35
N ASP A 104 32.57 1.95 -34.88
CA ASP A 104 33.96 2.36 -34.64
C ASP A 104 34.22 2.54 -33.14
N ARG A 105 33.32 3.21 -32.49
CA ARG A 105 33.42 3.45 -31.03
C ARG A 105 33.26 2.15 -30.22
N ILE A 106 32.39 1.26 -30.62
CA ILE A 106 32.20 -0.08 -30.00
C ILE A 106 33.50 -0.90 -30.15
N MET A 107 34.12 -0.87 -31.33
CA MET A 107 35.39 -1.58 -31.59
C MET A 107 36.53 -1.04 -30.72
N ASP A 108 36.59 0.26 -30.49
CA ASP A 108 37.55 0.90 -29.56
C ASP A 108 37.36 0.38 -28.13
N ILE A 109 36.09 0.31 -27.68
CA ILE A 109 35.74 -0.19 -26.33
C ILE A 109 36.15 -1.65 -26.18
N TYR A 110 35.89 -2.49 -27.19
CA TYR A 110 36.34 -3.88 -27.16
C TYR A 110 37.86 -4.01 -27.25
N GLY A 111 38.53 -3.13 -27.99
CA GLY A 111 39.99 -3.03 -28.02
C GLY A 111 40.57 -2.73 -26.63
N TYR A 112 40.03 -1.74 -25.96
CA TYR A 112 40.38 -1.43 -24.58
C TYR A 112 40.12 -2.60 -23.62
N ALA A 113 38.93 -3.24 -23.70
CA ALA A 113 38.56 -4.36 -22.84
C ALA A 113 39.51 -5.55 -23.02
N ARG A 114 39.92 -5.90 -24.25
CA ARG A 114 40.92 -6.96 -24.53
C ARG A 114 42.26 -6.65 -23.85
N LYS A 115 42.75 -5.41 -24.01
CA LYS A 115 44.01 -4.96 -23.38
C LYS A 115 43.90 -5.05 -21.85
N TYR A 116 42.82 -4.53 -21.28
CA TYR A 116 42.58 -4.59 -19.84
C TYR A 116 42.57 -6.03 -19.32
N MET A 117 41.87 -6.95 -20.00
CA MET A 117 41.83 -8.36 -19.62
C MET A 117 43.22 -9.00 -19.65
N ALA A 118 44.00 -8.77 -20.68
CA ALA A 118 45.37 -9.30 -20.81
C ALA A 118 46.26 -8.82 -19.67
N GLU A 119 46.19 -7.53 -19.33
CA GLU A 119 46.98 -6.91 -18.23
C GLU A 119 46.55 -7.40 -16.84
N HIS A 120 45.31 -7.89 -16.70
CA HIS A 120 44.73 -8.34 -15.43
C HIS A 120 44.58 -9.88 -15.32
N GLY A 121 45.45 -10.63 -16.04
CA GLY A 121 45.59 -12.06 -15.87
C GLY A 121 44.56 -12.92 -16.63
N ASN A 122 43.85 -12.34 -17.61
CA ASN A 122 42.89 -13.05 -18.45
C ASN A 122 43.14 -12.83 -19.96
N PRO A 123 44.30 -13.25 -20.50
CA PRO A 123 44.65 -12.97 -21.90
C PRO A 123 43.94 -13.91 -22.91
N THR A 124 43.30 -15.00 -22.44
CA THR A 124 42.82 -16.10 -23.29
C THR A 124 41.30 -16.11 -23.52
N GLN A 125 40.53 -15.31 -22.77
CA GLN A 125 39.09 -15.32 -22.90
C GLN A 125 38.58 -14.86 -24.26
N TRP A 126 39.19 -13.81 -24.81
CA TRP A 126 38.92 -13.27 -26.14
C TRP A 126 40.20 -13.34 -26.99
N SER A 127 40.07 -13.83 -28.22
CA SER A 127 41.16 -13.80 -29.19
C SER A 127 41.47 -12.34 -29.57
N VAL A 128 42.60 -12.14 -30.27
CA VAL A 128 43.09 -10.81 -30.65
C VAL A 128 42.02 -9.95 -31.37
N ASN A 129 41.15 -10.60 -32.16
CA ASN A 129 40.12 -9.95 -32.96
C ASN A 129 38.69 -10.15 -32.45
N TYR A 130 38.47 -10.92 -31.35
CA TYR A 130 37.10 -11.17 -30.85
C TYR A 130 36.64 -10.10 -29.86
N PRO A 131 35.38 -9.63 -29.96
CA PRO A 131 34.49 -9.79 -31.13
C PRO A 131 35.02 -8.94 -32.29
N ASP A 132 34.88 -9.45 -33.51
CA ASP A 132 35.17 -8.72 -34.73
C ASP A 132 33.98 -7.87 -35.19
N GLU A 133 34.18 -7.10 -36.26
CA GLU A 133 33.15 -6.22 -36.79
C GLU A 133 31.94 -6.99 -37.36
N GLU A 134 32.14 -8.19 -37.91
CA GLU A 134 31.06 -9.01 -38.46
C GLU A 134 30.10 -9.47 -37.36
N ILE A 135 30.65 -9.88 -36.22
CA ILE A 135 29.85 -10.24 -35.02
C ILE A 135 29.07 -9.03 -34.53
N ILE A 136 29.68 -7.86 -34.48
CA ILE A 136 29.03 -6.63 -34.03
C ILE A 136 27.89 -6.23 -34.98
N ARG A 137 28.10 -6.30 -36.27
CA ARG A 137 27.06 -6.05 -37.29
C ARG A 137 25.89 -7.02 -37.16
N ALA A 138 26.18 -8.30 -36.99
CA ALA A 138 25.17 -9.34 -36.77
C ALA A 138 24.36 -9.11 -35.48
N ASP A 139 25.00 -8.65 -34.41
CA ASP A 139 24.31 -8.34 -33.14
C ASP A 139 23.44 -7.06 -33.27
N ILE A 140 23.86 -6.08 -34.04
CA ILE A 140 23.07 -4.87 -34.38
C ILE A 140 21.84 -5.27 -35.21
N GLU A 141 22.04 -6.08 -36.25
CA GLU A 141 20.96 -6.55 -37.13
C GLU A 141 19.89 -7.34 -36.34
N LYS A 142 20.34 -8.20 -35.43
CA LYS A 142 19.45 -8.93 -34.50
C LYS A 142 18.83 -8.04 -33.42
N GLN A 143 19.18 -6.77 -33.36
CA GLN A 143 18.73 -5.81 -32.33
C GLN A 143 19.03 -6.26 -30.89
N GLN A 144 20.14 -6.97 -30.68
CA GLN A 144 20.55 -7.54 -29.39
C GLN A 144 21.73 -6.77 -28.76
N LEU A 145 22.39 -5.88 -29.50
CA LEU A 145 23.50 -5.07 -29.02
C LEU A 145 22.99 -3.74 -28.45
N TYR A 146 23.47 -3.39 -27.27
CA TYR A 146 23.12 -2.17 -26.55
C TYR A 146 24.37 -1.36 -26.19
N VAL A 147 24.24 -0.05 -26.19
CA VAL A 147 25.28 0.89 -25.76
C VAL A 147 24.84 1.66 -24.55
N CYS A 148 25.80 1.88 -23.63
CA CYS A 148 25.64 2.74 -22.47
C CYS A 148 26.28 4.09 -22.77
N MET A 149 25.53 5.16 -22.63
CA MET A 149 25.95 6.51 -23.00
C MET A 149 26.05 7.40 -21.76
N GLU A 150 27.11 8.22 -21.74
CA GLU A 150 27.27 9.34 -20.83
C GLU A 150 27.60 10.58 -21.63
N ASN A 151 26.85 11.68 -21.43
CA ASN A 151 27.06 12.96 -22.14
C ASN A 151 27.18 12.77 -23.66
N ASP A 152 26.24 12.06 -24.28
CA ASP A 152 26.17 11.74 -25.71
C ASP A 152 27.36 10.90 -26.26
N THR A 153 28.20 10.37 -25.38
CA THR A 153 29.34 9.52 -25.77
C THR A 153 29.06 8.05 -25.33
N VAL A 154 29.35 7.11 -26.25
CA VAL A 154 29.28 5.68 -25.94
C VAL A 154 30.46 5.29 -25.03
N GLU A 155 30.15 4.81 -23.84
CA GLU A 155 31.12 4.45 -22.79
C GLU A 155 31.06 2.98 -22.37
N GLY A 156 30.04 2.26 -22.83
CA GLY A 156 29.90 0.84 -22.59
C GLY A 156 29.08 0.14 -23.65
N VAL A 157 29.22 -1.17 -23.72
CA VAL A 157 28.52 -2.03 -24.69
C VAL A 157 28.23 -3.38 -24.06
N PHE A 158 27.09 -3.96 -24.42
CA PHE A 158 26.72 -5.32 -24.01
C PHE A 158 25.68 -5.92 -24.95
N VAL A 159 25.62 -7.24 -25.00
CA VAL A 159 24.56 -7.98 -25.69
C VAL A 159 23.53 -8.43 -24.67
N PHE A 160 22.27 -8.25 -25.00
CA PHE A 160 21.15 -8.77 -24.21
C PHE A 160 20.02 -9.22 -25.13
N PHE A 161 19.50 -10.43 -24.86
CA PHE A 161 18.31 -10.99 -25.52
C PHE A 161 17.60 -11.95 -24.59
N ILE A 162 16.32 -12.21 -24.87
CA ILE A 162 15.51 -13.24 -24.20
C ILE A 162 15.37 -14.40 -25.18
N GLY A 163 15.82 -15.58 -24.80
CA GLY A 163 15.79 -16.77 -25.65
C GLY A 163 16.86 -17.80 -25.31
N ASP A 164 16.90 -18.86 -26.09
CA ASP A 164 17.83 -19.95 -25.87
C ASP A 164 19.25 -19.62 -26.35
N GLU A 165 20.22 -19.88 -25.49
CA GLU A 165 21.63 -19.85 -25.79
C GLU A 165 22.14 -21.29 -25.94
N PRO A 166 22.61 -21.71 -27.14
CA PRO A 166 23.04 -23.09 -27.37
C PRO A 166 24.08 -23.61 -26.39
N ASN A 167 25.03 -22.76 -25.95
CA ASN A 167 26.08 -23.12 -25.00
C ASN A 167 25.53 -23.39 -23.58
N TYR A 168 24.30 -22.99 -23.28
CA TYR A 168 23.70 -23.15 -21.95
C TYR A 168 22.86 -24.41 -21.79
N LYS A 169 22.74 -25.22 -22.86
CA LYS A 169 22.00 -26.49 -22.84
C LYS A 169 22.64 -27.56 -21.95
N VAL A 170 23.98 -27.55 -21.87
CA VAL A 170 24.72 -28.51 -21.05
C VAL A 170 25.53 -27.76 -20.00
N ILE A 171 25.28 -28.07 -18.73
CA ILE A 171 26.04 -27.57 -17.60
C ILE A 171 26.65 -28.71 -16.81
N LYS A 172 27.90 -28.56 -16.38
CA LYS A 172 28.66 -29.52 -15.57
C LYS A 172 28.90 -28.95 -14.18
N ASP A 173 29.19 -29.80 -13.21
CA ASP A 173 29.54 -29.43 -11.85
C ASP A 173 28.51 -28.49 -11.18
N GLY A 174 27.23 -28.79 -11.50
CA GLY A 174 26.09 -28.04 -10.97
C GLY A 174 24.87 -28.10 -11.89
N LYS A 175 23.95 -27.16 -11.69
CA LYS A 175 22.72 -27.05 -12.47
C LYS A 175 22.21 -25.60 -12.49
N TRP A 176 21.46 -25.26 -13.53
CA TRP A 176 20.67 -24.01 -13.53
C TRP A 176 19.58 -24.08 -12.45
N ARG A 177 19.30 -22.95 -11.80
CA ARG A 177 18.33 -22.89 -10.70
C ARG A 177 16.88 -22.81 -11.18
N SER A 178 16.64 -22.53 -12.47
CA SER A 178 15.30 -22.49 -13.08
C SER A 178 15.35 -22.97 -14.53
N ASP A 179 14.24 -23.56 -14.99
CA ASP A 179 14.04 -24.01 -16.38
C ASP A 179 13.09 -23.07 -17.15
N THR A 180 12.73 -21.91 -16.57
CA THR A 180 11.89 -20.92 -17.24
C THR A 180 12.66 -20.18 -18.33
N ALA A 181 11.93 -19.45 -19.20
CA ALA A 181 12.54 -18.55 -20.17
C ALA A 181 13.49 -17.56 -19.48
N TYR A 182 14.63 -17.29 -20.09
CA TYR A 182 15.68 -16.49 -19.47
C TYR A 182 16.24 -15.44 -20.43
N GLY A 183 16.75 -14.35 -19.83
CA GLY A 183 17.56 -13.38 -20.53
C GLY A 183 19.05 -13.78 -20.50
N VAL A 184 19.74 -13.53 -21.60
CA VAL A 184 21.16 -13.80 -21.77
C VAL A 184 21.94 -12.51 -21.84
N ILE A 185 23.03 -12.43 -21.08
CA ILE A 185 23.93 -11.28 -21.09
C ILE A 185 25.30 -11.72 -21.61
N HIS A 186 25.77 -11.12 -22.70
CA HIS A 186 27.05 -11.43 -23.30
C HIS A 186 27.88 -10.19 -23.59
N ARG A 187 29.19 -10.38 -23.78
CA ARG A 187 30.14 -9.39 -24.32
C ARG A 187 30.07 -8.01 -23.64
N VAL A 188 29.89 -7.99 -22.31
CA VAL A 188 29.90 -6.73 -21.53
C VAL A 188 31.30 -6.12 -21.56
N ALA A 189 31.42 -4.87 -22.02
CA ALA A 189 32.66 -4.11 -22.04
C ALA A 189 32.41 -2.65 -21.69
N ALA A 190 33.43 -2.02 -21.09
CA ALA A 190 33.42 -0.60 -20.74
C ALA A 190 34.69 0.09 -21.26
N SER A 191 34.62 1.40 -21.53
CA SER A 191 35.73 2.21 -22.02
C SER A 191 36.86 2.43 -20.99
N GLY A 192 36.58 2.13 -19.71
CA GLY A 192 37.49 2.43 -18.59
C GLY A 192 37.43 3.88 -18.10
N ARG A 193 36.77 4.79 -18.82
CA ARG A 193 36.64 6.21 -18.45
C ARG A 193 35.53 6.50 -17.47
N VAL A 194 34.48 5.68 -17.49
CA VAL A 194 33.27 5.85 -16.69
C VAL A 194 33.03 4.64 -15.79
N HIS A 195 32.72 4.89 -14.51
CA HIS A 195 32.43 3.85 -13.55
C HIS A 195 30.95 3.47 -13.56
N GLY A 196 30.65 2.19 -13.29
CA GLY A 196 29.27 1.73 -13.10
C GLY A 196 28.61 1.13 -14.36
N ILE A 197 29.29 1.11 -15.51
CA ILE A 197 28.78 0.54 -16.77
C ILE A 197 28.25 -0.89 -16.57
N THR A 198 29.06 -1.80 -16.04
CA THR A 198 28.66 -3.21 -15.86
C THR A 198 27.42 -3.32 -14.95
N LYS A 199 27.33 -2.48 -13.91
CA LYS A 199 26.14 -2.44 -13.05
C LYS A 199 24.92 -1.97 -13.85
N ALA A 200 25.06 -0.93 -14.68
CA ALA A 200 23.98 -0.43 -15.52
C ALA A 200 23.48 -1.51 -16.50
N CYS A 201 24.39 -2.27 -17.12
CA CYS A 201 24.03 -3.40 -18.00
C CYS A 201 23.20 -4.45 -17.26
N PHE A 202 23.62 -4.85 -16.05
CA PHE A 202 22.90 -5.85 -15.28
C PHE A 202 21.53 -5.36 -14.81
N GLU A 203 21.44 -4.13 -14.33
CA GLU A 203 20.17 -3.53 -13.94
C GLU A 203 19.20 -3.42 -15.13
N TYR A 204 19.73 -3.02 -16.31
CA TYR A 204 18.94 -2.99 -17.54
C TYR A 204 18.34 -4.36 -17.89
N ALA A 205 19.14 -5.44 -17.75
CA ALA A 205 18.70 -6.79 -18.01
C ALA A 205 17.68 -7.29 -16.98
N LYS A 206 17.90 -7.00 -15.68
CA LYS A 206 16.99 -7.34 -14.58
C LYS A 206 15.62 -6.70 -14.72
N ASP A 207 15.57 -5.45 -15.20
CA ASP A 207 14.30 -4.75 -15.43
C ASP A 207 13.49 -5.37 -16.60
N ARG A 208 14.06 -6.32 -17.38
CA ARG A 208 13.46 -6.92 -18.58
C ARG A 208 13.26 -8.43 -18.51
N ALA A 209 13.96 -9.11 -17.63
CA ALA A 209 13.81 -10.55 -17.44
C ALA A 209 14.01 -10.92 -15.98
N GLY A 210 13.02 -11.59 -15.39
CA GLY A 210 13.06 -12.08 -14.01
C GLY A 210 14.08 -13.23 -13.81
N TYR A 211 14.54 -13.88 -14.88
CA TYR A 211 15.59 -14.89 -14.85
C TYR A 211 16.65 -14.57 -15.88
N LEU A 212 17.90 -14.47 -15.44
CA LEU A 212 19.04 -14.14 -16.30
C LEU A 212 20.13 -15.19 -16.17
N ARG A 213 20.83 -15.45 -17.27
CA ARG A 213 22.03 -16.29 -17.34
C ARG A 213 23.19 -15.52 -17.93
N ILE A 214 24.37 -15.74 -17.38
CA ILE A 214 25.65 -15.14 -17.83
C ILE A 214 26.78 -16.12 -17.55
N ASP A 215 27.81 -16.07 -18.37
CA ASP A 215 29.04 -16.81 -18.17
C ASP A 215 30.28 -15.92 -18.23
N THR A 216 31.38 -16.40 -17.66
CA THR A 216 32.68 -15.75 -17.78
C THR A 216 33.83 -16.74 -17.61
N HIS A 217 35.02 -16.37 -18.10
CA HIS A 217 36.20 -17.19 -17.97
C HIS A 217 36.67 -17.31 -16.52
N ARG A 218 37.27 -18.47 -16.16
CA ARG A 218 37.77 -18.70 -14.79
C ARG A 218 38.83 -17.70 -14.34
N ASP A 219 39.59 -17.13 -15.28
CA ASP A 219 40.63 -16.13 -15.01
C ASP A 219 40.10 -14.71 -14.97
N ASN A 220 38.87 -14.44 -15.41
CA ASN A 220 38.25 -13.12 -15.36
C ASN A 220 37.70 -12.80 -13.96
N LYS A 221 38.59 -12.57 -13.01
CA LYS A 221 38.21 -12.30 -11.60
C LYS A 221 37.41 -11.01 -11.46
N THR A 222 37.72 -10.01 -12.29
CA THR A 222 36.98 -8.73 -12.31
C THR A 222 35.52 -8.95 -12.64
N MET A 223 35.21 -9.68 -13.72
CA MET A 223 33.83 -9.96 -14.12
C MET A 223 33.14 -10.90 -13.13
N GLN A 224 33.81 -11.92 -12.60
CA GLN A 224 33.24 -12.81 -11.57
C GLN A 224 32.81 -12.00 -10.34
N SER A 225 33.67 -11.07 -9.86
CA SER A 225 33.33 -10.20 -8.73
C SER A 225 32.15 -9.27 -9.06
N ALA A 226 32.12 -8.70 -10.28
CA ALA A 226 31.02 -7.84 -10.72
C ALA A 226 29.69 -8.62 -10.79
N ILE A 227 29.67 -9.81 -11.34
CA ILE A 227 28.52 -10.71 -11.45
C ILE A 227 27.99 -11.02 -10.04
N GLN A 228 28.84 -11.48 -9.12
CA GLN A 228 28.45 -11.84 -7.75
C GLN A 228 27.94 -10.64 -6.95
N LYS A 229 28.62 -9.48 -7.05
CA LYS A 229 28.18 -8.23 -6.39
C LYS A 229 26.82 -7.72 -6.88
N ASN A 230 26.38 -8.18 -8.04
CA ASN A 230 25.07 -7.84 -8.59
C ASN A 230 24.04 -8.96 -8.37
N GLY A 231 24.27 -9.91 -7.42
CA GLY A 231 23.29 -10.88 -6.97
C GLY A 231 23.17 -12.16 -7.81
N PHE A 232 24.04 -12.33 -8.81
CA PHE A 232 24.12 -13.60 -9.54
C PHE A 232 24.80 -14.68 -8.70
N LYS A 233 24.31 -15.90 -8.79
CA LYS A 233 24.86 -17.07 -8.09
C LYS A 233 25.55 -18.00 -9.09
N ARG A 234 26.66 -18.63 -8.67
CA ARG A 234 27.37 -19.63 -9.47
C ARG A 234 26.49 -20.88 -9.59
N CYS A 235 26.34 -21.40 -10.84
CA CYS A 235 25.52 -22.56 -11.16
C CYS A 235 26.31 -23.77 -11.56
N GLY A 236 27.51 -23.60 -12.15
CA GLY A 236 28.33 -24.70 -12.63
C GLY A 236 29.33 -24.24 -13.70
N ILE A 237 29.66 -25.14 -14.60
CA ILE A 237 30.59 -24.93 -15.73
C ILE A 237 29.90 -25.30 -17.04
N ILE A 238 30.04 -24.43 -18.04
CA ILE A 238 29.60 -24.68 -19.41
C ILE A 238 30.79 -24.73 -20.36
N ASN A 239 30.61 -25.39 -21.49
CA ASN A 239 31.57 -25.37 -22.60
C ASN A 239 31.01 -24.50 -23.73
N VAL A 240 31.77 -23.47 -24.14
CA VAL A 240 31.40 -22.68 -25.31
C VAL A 240 31.90 -23.32 -26.63
N THR A 241 31.39 -22.85 -27.75
CA THR A 241 31.58 -23.46 -29.08
C THR A 241 33.06 -23.71 -29.44
N ASN A 242 33.99 -22.90 -28.94
CA ASN A 242 35.43 -23.09 -29.16
C ASN A 242 36.08 -24.10 -28.20
N GLY A 243 35.28 -24.83 -27.39
CA GLY A 243 35.74 -25.82 -26.43
C GLY A 243 36.23 -25.27 -25.10
N SER A 244 36.29 -23.94 -24.90
CA SER A 244 36.76 -23.40 -23.64
C SER A 244 35.67 -23.46 -22.55
N GLU A 245 36.13 -23.71 -21.32
CA GLU A 245 35.25 -23.74 -20.15
C GLU A 245 34.94 -22.34 -19.66
N ARG A 246 33.70 -22.14 -19.24
CA ARG A 246 33.20 -20.91 -18.61
C ARG A 246 32.49 -21.21 -17.29
N ILE A 247 32.65 -20.35 -16.31
CA ILE A 247 31.86 -20.41 -15.09
C ILE A 247 30.50 -19.81 -15.41
N ALA A 248 29.46 -20.58 -15.19
CA ALA A 248 28.08 -20.21 -15.40
C ALA A 248 27.48 -19.59 -14.13
N PHE A 249 26.75 -18.51 -14.29
CA PHE A 249 26.02 -17.81 -13.23
C PHE A 249 24.61 -17.55 -13.69
N ASP A 250 23.68 -17.52 -12.74
CA ASP A 250 22.33 -17.05 -12.99
C ASP A 250 21.88 -16.05 -11.93
N TYR A 251 20.87 -15.26 -12.30
CA TYR A 251 20.13 -14.37 -11.43
C TYR A 251 18.65 -14.71 -11.56
N ILE A 252 17.99 -14.91 -10.44
CA ILE A 252 16.53 -15.05 -10.36
C ILE A 252 16.02 -13.82 -9.64
N SER A 253 15.06 -13.12 -10.24
CA SER A 253 14.37 -12.03 -9.57
C SER A 253 13.74 -12.55 -8.29
N GLU A 254 13.98 -11.84 -7.24
CA GLU A 254 13.37 -12.12 -5.94
C GLU A 254 12.01 -11.44 -5.82
N ASP A 255 11.70 -10.54 -6.75
CA ASP A 255 10.42 -9.88 -6.91
C ASP A 255 9.68 -10.46 -8.13
N ILE A 256 8.35 -10.53 -8.02
CA ILE A 256 7.45 -10.92 -9.10
C ILE A 256 6.39 -9.83 -9.29
N THR A 257 6.13 -9.44 -10.53
CA THR A 257 5.07 -8.48 -10.84
C THR A 257 3.70 -9.17 -10.85
N THR A 258 2.64 -8.39 -10.73
CA THR A 258 1.26 -8.90 -10.86
C THR A 258 1.01 -9.55 -12.22
N GLU A 259 1.53 -8.95 -13.29
CA GLU A 259 1.38 -9.44 -14.66
C GLU A 259 2.10 -10.78 -14.89
N GLU A 260 3.25 -10.97 -14.24
CA GLU A 260 3.98 -12.25 -14.27
C GLU A 260 3.26 -13.30 -13.43
N LEU A 261 2.79 -12.93 -12.23
CA LEU A 261 2.06 -13.83 -11.35
C LEU A 261 0.78 -14.38 -12.03
N LYS A 262 0.06 -13.54 -12.77
CA LYS A 262 -1.14 -13.95 -13.54
C LYS A 262 -0.88 -14.98 -14.62
N LYS A 263 0.38 -15.16 -15.06
CA LYS A 263 0.77 -16.17 -16.05
C LYS A 263 1.06 -17.52 -15.40
N TRP A 264 1.20 -17.56 -14.08
CA TRP A 264 1.47 -18.80 -13.36
C TRP A 264 0.16 -19.56 -13.13
N ASP A 265 0.26 -20.89 -13.17
CA ASP A 265 -0.82 -21.75 -12.71
C ASP A 265 -1.04 -21.54 -11.21
N THR A 266 -2.28 -21.28 -10.81
CA THR A 266 -2.66 -21.00 -9.41
C THR A 266 -2.32 -22.14 -8.45
N ASP A 267 -2.25 -23.39 -8.95
CA ASP A 267 -1.89 -24.55 -8.14
C ASP A 267 -0.37 -24.70 -7.98
N SER A 268 0.44 -23.96 -8.76
CA SER A 268 1.90 -24.03 -8.76
C SER A 268 2.56 -23.21 -7.66
N TYR A 269 1.82 -22.37 -6.96
CA TYR A 269 2.35 -21.48 -5.90
C TYR A 269 1.37 -21.33 -4.74
N ILE A 270 1.88 -20.83 -3.63
CA ILE A 270 1.11 -20.35 -2.48
C ILE A 270 1.24 -18.84 -2.44
N ALA A 271 0.12 -18.12 -2.51
CA ALA A 271 0.10 -16.68 -2.20
C ALA A 271 0.06 -16.53 -0.67
N LEU A 272 1.13 -16.02 -0.08
CA LEU A 272 1.26 -15.84 1.37
C LEU A 272 1.02 -14.39 1.76
N ASP A 273 -0.09 -14.14 2.43
CA ASP A 273 -0.44 -12.82 2.97
C ASP A 273 0.09 -12.67 4.38
N ILE A 274 1.06 -11.78 4.58
CA ILE A 274 1.65 -11.52 5.89
C ILE A 274 1.02 -10.32 6.61
N ARG A 275 -0.10 -9.80 6.10
CA ARG A 275 -0.88 -8.77 6.78
C ARG A 275 -1.67 -9.41 7.93
N ASP A 276 -2.14 -8.57 8.85
CA ASP A 276 -3.01 -9.04 9.93
C ASP A 276 -4.30 -9.71 9.38
N SER A 277 -4.87 -10.63 10.17
CA SER A 277 -6.05 -11.42 9.76
C SER A 277 -7.29 -10.56 9.46
N SER A 278 -7.38 -9.36 10.02
CA SER A 278 -8.45 -8.42 9.70
C SER A 278 -8.26 -7.85 8.29
N SER A 279 -7.04 -7.43 7.94
CA SER A 279 -6.68 -6.98 6.59
C SER A 279 -6.92 -8.06 5.53
N PHE A 280 -6.54 -9.30 5.84
CA PHE A 280 -6.84 -10.46 5.00
C PHE A 280 -8.34 -10.65 4.78
N GLY A 281 -9.15 -10.55 5.83
CA GLY A 281 -10.61 -10.69 5.76
C GLY A 281 -11.31 -9.61 4.93
N TYR A 282 -10.67 -8.46 4.72
CA TYR A 282 -11.21 -7.40 3.84
C TYR A 282 -10.98 -7.67 2.36
N GLY A 283 -9.91 -8.39 2.02
CA GLY A 283 -9.58 -8.78 0.67
C GLY A 283 -8.13 -9.27 0.58
N HIS A 284 -7.90 -10.25 -0.27
CA HIS A 284 -6.60 -10.92 -0.46
C HIS A 284 -6.48 -11.41 -1.91
N LEU A 285 -5.31 -11.87 -2.31
CA LEU A 285 -5.13 -12.54 -3.59
C LEU A 285 -5.94 -13.86 -3.61
N PRO A 286 -6.39 -14.31 -4.78
CA PRO A 286 -7.06 -15.62 -4.90
C PRO A 286 -6.21 -16.74 -4.29
N ASN A 287 -6.87 -17.66 -3.58
CA ASN A 287 -6.26 -18.81 -2.90
C ASN A 287 -5.12 -18.47 -1.92
N ALA A 288 -5.10 -17.24 -1.38
CA ALA A 288 -4.06 -16.83 -0.45
C ALA A 288 -4.23 -17.49 0.92
N VAL A 289 -3.09 -17.84 1.51
CA VAL A 289 -2.96 -18.28 2.92
C VAL A 289 -2.55 -17.07 3.75
N ASN A 290 -3.15 -16.89 4.92
CA ASN A 290 -2.78 -15.80 5.82
C ASN A 290 -1.95 -16.32 6.99
N ILE A 291 -0.71 -15.87 7.05
CA ILE A 291 0.16 -16.00 8.22
C ILE A 291 0.72 -14.59 8.50
N PRO A 292 0.21 -13.90 9.51
CA PRO A 292 0.72 -12.59 9.90
C PRO A 292 2.24 -12.61 10.11
N ALA A 293 2.91 -11.48 9.80
CA ALA A 293 4.37 -11.41 9.83
C ALA A 293 4.98 -11.79 11.19
N ASP A 294 4.31 -11.48 12.28
CA ASP A 294 4.68 -11.81 13.67
C ASP A 294 4.47 -13.29 14.03
N GLU A 295 3.62 -14.01 13.27
CA GLU A 295 3.38 -15.45 13.45
C GLU A 295 4.20 -16.32 12.49
N LEU A 296 4.88 -15.70 11.51
CA LEU A 296 5.53 -16.44 10.41
C LEU A 296 6.61 -17.40 10.89
N THR A 297 7.37 -17.02 11.93
CA THR A 297 8.43 -17.87 12.50
C THR A 297 7.90 -19.16 13.12
N ASP A 298 6.71 -19.10 13.71
CA ASP A 298 6.12 -20.21 14.47
C ASP A 298 5.24 -21.13 13.58
N ARG A 299 4.95 -20.68 12.34
CA ARG A 299 4.00 -21.35 11.46
C ARG A 299 4.58 -21.72 10.09
N LEU A 300 5.92 -21.81 9.99
CA LEU A 300 6.60 -22.21 8.74
C LEU A 300 6.25 -23.63 8.27
N ASP A 301 5.91 -24.52 9.19
CA ASP A 301 5.53 -25.91 8.93
C ASP A 301 4.18 -26.05 8.23
N GLU A 302 3.35 -25.00 8.23
CA GLU A 302 2.11 -24.96 7.45
C GLU A 302 2.35 -24.78 5.94
N LEU A 303 3.57 -24.38 5.53
CA LEU A 303 3.93 -24.08 4.14
C LEU A 303 4.58 -25.27 3.44
N ASP A 304 4.10 -25.60 2.25
CA ASP A 304 4.69 -26.67 1.41
C ASP A 304 5.99 -26.19 0.75
N LYS A 305 7.13 -26.81 1.11
CA LYS A 305 8.47 -26.53 0.56
C LYS A 305 8.62 -26.87 -0.93
N ASN A 306 7.73 -27.69 -1.47
CA ASN A 306 7.77 -28.03 -2.89
C ASN A 306 7.06 -27.02 -3.79
N LYS A 307 6.31 -26.10 -3.20
CA LYS A 307 5.62 -25.01 -3.92
C LYS A 307 6.41 -23.71 -3.84
N LYS A 308 6.26 -22.88 -4.87
CA LYS A 308 6.74 -21.50 -4.84
C LYS A 308 5.90 -20.71 -3.86
N ILE A 309 6.51 -19.82 -3.07
CA ILE A 309 5.81 -18.93 -2.17
C ILE A 309 5.85 -17.52 -2.77
N VAL A 310 4.69 -16.91 -2.99
CA VAL A 310 4.59 -15.48 -3.34
C VAL A 310 4.11 -14.74 -2.12
N VAL A 311 5.06 -14.18 -1.37
CA VAL A 311 4.76 -13.43 -0.15
C VAL A 311 4.45 -11.98 -0.46
N TYR A 312 3.44 -11.43 0.20
CA TYR A 312 3.04 -10.04 0.02
C TYR A 312 2.53 -9.39 1.31
N CYS A 313 2.78 -8.09 1.41
CA CYS A 313 2.14 -7.17 2.35
C CYS A 313 1.30 -6.13 1.59
N MET A 314 0.92 -5.03 2.21
CA MET A 314 0.13 -3.99 1.54
C MET A 314 0.90 -3.31 0.39
N LYS A 315 2.21 -3.00 0.57
CA LYS A 315 3.05 -2.24 -0.37
C LYS A 315 4.15 -3.05 -1.04
N GLY A 316 4.40 -4.27 -0.62
CA GLY A 316 5.53 -5.06 -1.09
C GLY A 316 6.88 -4.68 -0.44
N GLU A 317 6.89 -3.91 0.63
CA GLU A 317 8.10 -3.42 1.33
C GLU A 317 8.50 -4.37 2.48
N ILE A 318 7.58 -4.61 3.43
CA ILE A 318 7.82 -5.49 4.60
C ILE A 318 7.96 -6.95 4.15
N SER A 319 7.27 -7.33 3.08
CA SER A 319 7.35 -8.69 2.53
C SER A 319 8.70 -9.02 1.90
N ILE A 320 9.58 -8.05 1.65
CA ILE A 320 10.97 -8.30 1.23
C ILE A 320 11.73 -9.05 2.33
N ASP A 321 11.60 -8.62 3.59
CA ASP A 321 12.27 -9.27 4.73
C ASP A 321 11.69 -10.67 4.99
N ALA A 322 10.36 -10.80 4.90
CA ALA A 322 9.68 -12.10 5.00
C ALA A 322 10.10 -13.07 3.89
N ARG A 323 10.26 -12.60 2.66
CA ARG A 323 10.79 -13.37 1.54
C ARG A 323 12.23 -13.83 1.81
N ALA A 324 13.09 -12.94 2.31
CA ALA A 324 14.47 -13.29 2.66
C ALA A 324 14.51 -14.39 3.72
N TYR A 325 13.72 -14.24 4.78
CA TYR A 325 13.58 -15.23 5.85
C TYR A 325 13.09 -16.60 5.32
N LEU A 326 12.06 -16.62 4.47
CA LEU A 326 11.58 -17.84 3.84
C LEU A 326 12.68 -18.52 3.01
N SER A 327 13.45 -17.73 2.24
CA SER A 327 14.54 -18.26 1.41
C SER A 327 15.68 -18.85 2.24
N GLU A 328 16.01 -18.25 3.38
CA GLU A 328 16.99 -18.78 4.35
C GLU A 328 16.55 -20.11 4.97
N ASN A 329 15.22 -20.31 5.11
CA ASN A 329 14.63 -21.55 5.61
C ASN A 329 14.31 -22.59 4.50
N GLY A 330 14.84 -22.39 3.27
CA GLY A 330 14.82 -23.36 2.18
C GLY A 330 13.56 -23.33 1.33
N PHE A 331 12.75 -22.28 1.39
CA PHE A 331 11.60 -22.08 0.51
C PHE A 331 12.00 -21.34 -0.78
N PHE A 332 11.32 -21.63 -1.87
CA PHE A 332 11.39 -20.85 -3.11
C PHE A 332 10.42 -19.65 -3.00
N ALA A 333 10.90 -18.53 -2.45
CA ALA A 333 10.07 -17.37 -2.13
C ALA A 333 10.33 -16.19 -3.07
N TYR A 334 9.24 -15.52 -3.45
CA TYR A 334 9.20 -14.29 -4.26
C TYR A 334 8.42 -13.23 -3.51
N ASN A 335 8.85 -11.99 -3.60
CA ASN A 335 8.09 -10.86 -3.10
C ASN A 335 7.18 -10.30 -4.21
N LEU A 336 5.89 -10.08 -3.93
CA LEU A 336 5.01 -9.42 -4.88
C LEU A 336 5.30 -7.91 -4.91
N GLU A 337 5.80 -7.43 -6.06
CA GLU A 337 6.15 -6.03 -6.27
C GLU A 337 4.93 -5.12 -6.11
N GLY A 338 5.03 -4.12 -5.21
CA GLY A 338 3.94 -3.21 -4.87
C GLY A 338 2.83 -3.85 -4.03
N GLY A 339 2.96 -5.13 -3.68
CA GLY A 339 2.09 -5.86 -2.76
C GLY A 339 0.62 -5.90 -3.17
N TYR A 340 -0.24 -6.12 -2.18
CA TYR A 340 -1.69 -6.17 -2.36
C TYR A 340 -2.27 -4.89 -2.97
N GLY A 341 -1.72 -3.72 -2.63
CA GLY A 341 -2.23 -2.44 -3.11
C GLY A 341 -2.10 -2.28 -4.63
N LYS A 342 -0.94 -2.63 -5.20
CA LYS A 342 -0.71 -2.59 -6.66
C LYS A 342 -1.57 -3.62 -7.37
N TRP A 343 -1.60 -4.86 -6.85
CA TRP A 343 -2.44 -5.92 -7.37
C TRP A 343 -3.92 -5.53 -7.42
N LEU A 344 -4.43 -4.92 -6.34
CA LEU A 344 -5.81 -4.48 -6.24
C LEU A 344 -6.17 -3.45 -7.32
N ILE A 345 -5.33 -2.42 -7.51
CA ILE A 345 -5.56 -1.39 -8.53
C ILE A 345 -5.60 -2.01 -9.93
N GLN A 346 -4.64 -2.86 -10.26
CA GLN A 346 -4.58 -3.51 -11.57
C GLN A 346 -5.78 -4.42 -11.81
N THR A 347 -6.22 -5.16 -10.78
CA THR A 347 -7.43 -5.98 -10.87
C THR A 347 -8.67 -5.13 -11.08
N MET A 348 -8.79 -3.99 -10.37
CA MET A 348 -9.92 -3.08 -10.56
C MET A 348 -9.94 -2.44 -11.94
N GLU A 349 -8.78 -2.09 -12.51
CA GLU A 349 -8.66 -1.54 -13.87
C GLU A 349 -9.05 -2.56 -14.95
N GLU A 350 -8.71 -3.83 -14.76
CA GLU A 350 -9.10 -4.92 -15.67
C GLU A 350 -10.59 -5.30 -15.58
N ASP A 351 -11.19 -5.10 -14.42
CA ASP A 351 -12.61 -5.37 -14.18
C ASP A 351 -13.51 -4.14 -14.45
N ASP A 352 -12.94 -2.96 -14.81
CA ASP A 352 -13.69 -1.72 -15.07
C ASP A 352 -14.81 -1.93 -16.11
N ASP A 353 -14.53 -2.70 -17.17
CA ASP A 353 -15.51 -3.03 -18.21
C ASP A 353 -16.53 -4.10 -17.79
N LYS A 354 -16.32 -4.80 -16.66
CA LYS A 354 -17.17 -5.91 -16.20
C LYS A 354 -18.10 -5.53 -15.05
N LEU A 355 -17.81 -4.43 -14.33
CA LEU A 355 -18.62 -3.97 -13.20
C LEU A 355 -19.85 -3.22 -13.68
N ASP A 356 -21.00 -3.87 -13.62
CA ASP A 356 -22.29 -3.26 -13.94
C ASP A 356 -22.92 -2.59 -12.71
N CYS A 357 -22.88 -1.25 -12.66
CA CYS A 357 -23.52 -0.47 -11.60
C CYS A 357 -25.02 -0.80 -11.45
N ALA A 358 -25.72 -1.10 -12.56
CA ALA A 358 -27.13 -1.48 -12.52
C ALA A 358 -27.34 -2.84 -11.84
N ALA A 359 -26.42 -3.79 -12.03
CA ALA A 359 -26.44 -5.07 -11.33
C ALA A 359 -26.21 -4.90 -9.82
N ILE A 360 -25.28 -4.02 -9.41
CA ILE A 360 -25.03 -3.68 -8.00
C ILE A 360 -26.31 -3.11 -7.37
N GLU A 361 -26.96 -2.16 -8.02
CA GLU A 361 -28.21 -1.57 -7.55
C GLU A 361 -29.35 -2.60 -7.49
N LEU A 362 -29.46 -3.45 -8.53
CA LEU A 362 -30.45 -4.52 -8.56
C LEU A 362 -30.24 -5.53 -7.43
N SER A 363 -29.00 -5.81 -7.08
CA SER A 363 -28.68 -6.70 -5.95
C SER A 363 -29.26 -6.17 -4.64
N ILE A 364 -29.15 -4.86 -4.38
CA ILE A 364 -29.73 -4.19 -3.21
C ILE A 364 -31.27 -4.30 -3.23
N ARG A 365 -31.89 -4.04 -4.38
CA ARG A 365 -33.35 -4.05 -4.53
C ARG A 365 -33.97 -5.44 -4.43
N LYS A 366 -33.25 -6.48 -4.86
CA LYS A 366 -33.79 -7.85 -4.90
C LYS A 366 -33.13 -8.76 -3.87
N LYS A 367 -31.88 -9.17 -4.10
CA LYS A 367 -31.21 -10.21 -3.30
C LYS A 367 -30.99 -9.78 -1.86
N PHE A 368 -30.53 -8.56 -1.63
CA PHE A 368 -30.23 -8.02 -0.31
C PHE A 368 -31.32 -7.09 0.25
N HIS A 369 -32.49 -7.07 -0.37
CA HIS A 369 -33.57 -6.19 0.06
C HIS A 369 -33.94 -6.38 1.53
N LYS A 370 -34.18 -7.61 1.97
CA LYS A 370 -34.59 -7.92 3.35
C LYS A 370 -33.48 -7.66 4.37
N GLN A 371 -32.26 -8.05 4.04
CA GLN A 371 -31.13 -7.99 4.96
C GLN A 371 -30.52 -6.59 5.05
N ILE A 372 -30.53 -5.81 3.96
CA ILE A 372 -29.88 -4.51 3.87
C ILE A 372 -30.89 -3.37 3.69
N PHE A 373 -31.59 -3.28 2.55
CA PHE A 373 -32.40 -2.11 2.23
C PHE A 373 -33.58 -1.93 3.21
N SER A 374 -34.27 -3.01 3.55
CA SER A 374 -35.38 -2.98 4.52
C SER A 374 -34.94 -2.59 5.92
N LYS A 375 -33.75 -3.04 6.38
CA LYS A 375 -33.19 -2.62 7.66
C LYS A 375 -32.71 -1.16 7.63
N PHE A 376 -32.16 -0.70 6.51
CA PHE A 376 -31.79 0.70 6.30
C PHE A 376 -33.02 1.61 6.42
N THR A 377 -34.07 1.32 5.68
CA THR A 377 -35.32 2.09 5.72
C THR A 377 -36.02 2.00 7.08
N LYS A 378 -35.92 0.84 7.74
CA LYS A 378 -36.40 0.70 9.12
C LYS A 378 -35.67 1.63 10.07
N ALA A 379 -34.33 1.69 10.03
CA ALA A 379 -33.54 2.61 10.87
C ALA A 379 -33.89 4.09 10.60
N ILE A 380 -34.05 4.47 9.33
CA ILE A 380 -34.46 5.83 8.95
C ILE A 380 -35.79 6.21 9.60
N ASN A 381 -36.79 5.32 9.57
CA ASN A 381 -38.13 5.59 10.10
C ASN A 381 -38.15 5.51 11.63
N GLU A 382 -37.62 4.45 12.22
CA GLU A 382 -37.67 4.16 13.66
C GLU A 382 -36.96 5.23 14.48
N TYR A 383 -35.76 5.63 14.01
CA TYR A 383 -34.96 6.64 14.70
C TYR A 383 -35.16 8.06 14.12
N GLN A 384 -36.09 8.23 13.18
CA GLN A 384 -36.39 9.52 12.54
C GLN A 384 -35.12 10.24 12.05
N LEU A 385 -34.30 9.51 11.30
CA LEU A 385 -32.98 9.99 10.88
C LEU A 385 -33.05 11.08 9.80
N LEU A 386 -34.12 11.08 9.01
CA LEU A 386 -34.34 12.05 7.91
C LEU A 386 -35.70 12.74 8.03
N LYS A 387 -35.75 13.97 7.55
CA LYS A 387 -36.96 14.79 7.42
C LYS A 387 -37.00 15.43 6.02
N GLU A 388 -38.18 15.92 5.63
CA GLU A 388 -38.37 16.75 4.45
C GLU A 388 -37.42 17.95 4.48
N GLY A 389 -36.74 18.22 3.38
CA GLY A 389 -35.82 19.35 3.23
C GLY A 389 -34.43 19.16 3.84
N ASP A 390 -34.12 18.00 4.41
CA ASP A 390 -32.77 17.72 4.92
C ASP A 390 -31.73 17.71 3.77
N LYS A 391 -30.53 18.24 4.04
CA LYS A 391 -29.37 18.11 3.18
C LYS A 391 -28.28 17.35 3.92
N VAL A 392 -27.97 16.15 3.42
CA VAL A 392 -27.15 15.16 4.11
C VAL A 392 -25.77 15.04 3.46
N ALA A 393 -24.72 15.26 4.23
CA ALA A 393 -23.36 14.89 3.85
C ALA A 393 -23.14 13.41 4.18
N VAL A 394 -23.12 12.56 3.16
CA VAL A 394 -22.79 11.13 3.26
C VAL A 394 -21.27 11.01 3.30
N CYS A 395 -20.71 10.68 4.46
CA CYS A 395 -19.27 10.62 4.66
C CYS A 395 -18.70 9.30 4.17
N ILE A 396 -17.83 9.36 3.16
CA ILE A 396 -17.22 8.21 2.51
C ILE A 396 -15.76 8.08 2.97
N SER A 397 -15.43 6.95 3.59
CA SER A 397 -14.06 6.59 4.01
C SER A 397 -13.33 5.71 3.00
N GLY A 398 -13.99 5.23 1.97
CA GLY A 398 -13.50 4.26 0.99
C GLY A 398 -13.68 2.80 1.39
N GLY A 399 -14.17 2.53 2.61
CA GLY A 399 -14.51 1.17 3.07
C GLY A 399 -15.90 0.72 2.60
N LYS A 400 -16.12 -0.60 2.67
CA LYS A 400 -17.37 -1.28 2.25
C LYS A 400 -18.64 -0.64 2.81
N ASP A 401 -18.61 -0.24 4.09
CA ASP A 401 -19.77 0.26 4.83
C ASP A 401 -20.21 1.62 4.30
N SER A 402 -19.26 2.54 4.13
CA SER A 402 -19.52 3.89 3.64
C SER A 402 -19.97 3.92 2.17
N MET A 403 -19.41 3.02 1.33
CA MET A 403 -19.80 2.90 -0.07
C MET A 403 -21.19 2.27 -0.21
N LEU A 404 -21.51 1.23 0.57
CA LEU A 404 -22.87 0.69 0.64
C LEU A 404 -23.86 1.75 1.09
N MET A 405 -23.53 2.49 2.17
CA MET A 405 -24.38 3.59 2.67
C MET A 405 -24.70 4.61 1.58
N ALA A 406 -23.71 5.00 0.78
CA ALA A 406 -23.92 5.91 -0.34
C ALA A 406 -24.90 5.36 -1.37
N LYS A 407 -24.79 4.08 -1.75
CA LYS A 407 -25.73 3.43 -2.67
C LYS A 407 -27.14 3.33 -2.09
N LEU A 408 -27.26 3.03 -0.78
CA LEU A 408 -28.56 2.97 -0.10
C LEU A 408 -29.25 4.33 -0.07
N PHE A 409 -28.51 5.42 0.13
CA PHE A 409 -29.07 6.77 0.02
C PHE A 409 -29.50 7.13 -1.39
N GLN A 410 -28.73 6.77 -2.42
CA GLN A 410 -29.14 6.94 -3.82
C GLN A 410 -30.42 6.16 -4.13
N GLU A 411 -30.52 4.93 -3.64
CA GLU A 411 -31.72 4.11 -3.82
C GLU A 411 -32.92 4.68 -3.06
N LEU A 412 -32.75 5.17 -1.82
CA LEU A 412 -33.81 5.82 -1.06
C LEU A 412 -34.33 7.07 -1.78
N GLN A 413 -33.45 7.88 -2.35
CA GLN A 413 -33.81 9.10 -3.10
C GLN A 413 -34.67 8.78 -4.34
N ARG A 414 -34.43 7.63 -4.98
CA ARG A 414 -35.27 7.16 -6.12
C ARG A 414 -36.71 6.88 -5.73
N HIS A 415 -36.97 6.47 -4.48
CA HIS A 415 -38.32 6.18 -4.02
C HIS A 415 -39.19 7.42 -3.78
N ARG A 416 -38.62 8.63 -3.75
CA ARG A 416 -39.32 9.92 -3.67
C ARG A 416 -40.42 10.02 -2.60
N LYS A 417 -40.25 9.35 -1.46
CA LYS A 417 -41.22 9.43 -0.36
C LYS A 417 -41.27 10.84 0.26
N PHE A 418 -40.14 11.51 0.31
CA PHE A 418 -39.94 12.90 0.73
C PHE A 418 -38.68 13.45 0.06
N ASN A 419 -38.54 14.77 -0.03
CA ASN A 419 -37.42 15.39 -0.70
C ASN A 419 -36.29 15.65 0.29
N PHE A 420 -35.08 15.25 -0.09
CA PHE A 420 -33.85 15.57 0.60
C PHE A 420 -32.69 15.63 -0.40
N GLU A 421 -31.63 16.36 -0.02
CA GLU A 421 -30.43 16.50 -0.85
C GLU A 421 -29.29 15.65 -0.31
N LEU A 422 -28.42 15.20 -1.20
CA LEU A 422 -27.24 14.41 -0.87
C LEU A 422 -25.97 15.09 -1.35
N VAL A 423 -24.95 15.09 -0.49
CA VAL A 423 -23.58 15.41 -0.83
C VAL A 423 -22.71 14.23 -0.41
N PHE A 424 -21.99 13.62 -1.35
CA PHE A 424 -21.09 12.48 -1.05
C PHE A 424 -19.69 13.03 -0.77
N LEU A 425 -19.30 13.03 0.51
CA LEU A 425 -18.14 13.74 0.99
C LEU A 425 -17.00 12.79 1.33
N VAL A 426 -15.86 12.93 0.65
CA VAL A 426 -14.62 12.22 0.94
C VAL A 426 -13.63 13.20 1.55
N MET A 427 -13.19 12.91 2.76
CA MET A 427 -12.08 13.63 3.38
C MET A 427 -10.79 12.87 3.17
N ASP A 428 -9.82 13.50 2.53
CA ASP A 428 -8.46 12.99 2.40
C ASP A 428 -7.59 13.53 3.54
N PRO A 429 -7.21 12.71 4.52
CA PRO A 429 -6.37 13.13 5.64
C PRO A 429 -4.87 13.05 5.34
N GLY A 430 -4.48 12.87 4.08
CA GLY A 430 -3.13 12.62 3.60
C GLY A 430 -2.95 11.17 3.11
N TYR A 431 -3.89 10.65 2.34
CA TYR A 431 -3.82 9.30 1.76
C TYR A 431 -2.59 9.14 0.87
N ASN A 432 -2.07 7.92 0.78
CA ASN A 432 -1.15 7.58 -0.29
C ASN A 432 -1.90 7.53 -1.64
N LYS A 433 -1.16 7.65 -2.75
CA LYS A 433 -1.75 7.68 -4.11
C LYS A 433 -2.58 6.45 -4.43
N THR A 434 -2.16 5.28 -3.93
CA THR A 434 -2.85 3.99 -4.12
C THR A 434 -4.23 4.01 -3.47
N ASN A 435 -4.31 4.36 -2.19
CA ASN A 435 -5.57 4.40 -1.46
C ASN A 435 -6.54 5.43 -2.05
N ARG A 436 -6.02 6.60 -2.45
CA ARG A 436 -6.82 7.63 -3.11
C ARG A 436 -7.43 7.12 -4.42
N LYS A 437 -6.62 6.46 -5.26
CA LYS A 437 -7.06 5.90 -6.53
C LYS A 437 -8.14 4.82 -6.34
N VAL A 438 -7.99 3.94 -5.35
CA VAL A 438 -9.01 2.92 -5.04
C VAL A 438 -10.34 3.55 -4.64
N ILE A 439 -10.34 4.63 -3.84
CA ILE A 439 -11.58 5.34 -3.46
C ILE A 439 -12.25 5.95 -4.70
N GLU A 440 -11.49 6.64 -5.54
CA GLU A 440 -11.99 7.30 -6.74
C GLU A 440 -12.51 6.30 -7.78
N ASN A 441 -11.81 5.19 -8.00
CA ASN A 441 -12.25 4.12 -8.89
C ASN A 441 -13.56 3.49 -8.39
N ASN A 442 -13.65 3.13 -7.11
CA ASN A 442 -14.90 2.60 -6.54
C ASN A 442 -16.06 3.58 -6.69
N ALA A 443 -15.83 4.87 -6.42
CA ALA A 443 -16.86 5.89 -6.57
C ALA A 443 -17.35 6.01 -8.03
N LYS A 444 -16.41 5.95 -8.99
CA LYS A 444 -16.71 5.95 -10.44
C LYS A 444 -17.54 4.72 -10.83
N HIS A 445 -17.07 3.50 -10.47
CA HIS A 445 -17.74 2.23 -10.80
C HIS A 445 -19.16 2.15 -10.22
N MET A 446 -19.33 2.68 -9.01
CA MET A 446 -20.63 2.68 -8.33
C MET A 446 -21.48 3.90 -8.68
N ASN A 447 -21.05 4.76 -9.62
CA ASN A 447 -21.72 6.01 -9.99
C ASN A 447 -22.10 6.87 -8.78
N ILE A 448 -21.11 7.10 -7.89
CA ILE A 448 -21.26 7.97 -6.71
C ILE A 448 -20.52 9.28 -6.98
N PRO A 449 -21.20 10.42 -7.12
CA PRO A 449 -20.57 11.71 -7.39
C PRO A 449 -19.91 12.26 -6.12
N ILE A 450 -18.64 11.92 -5.90
CA ILE A 450 -17.91 12.32 -4.69
C ILE A 450 -17.38 13.75 -4.77
N THR A 451 -17.45 14.46 -3.66
CA THR A 451 -16.76 15.73 -3.41
C THR A 451 -15.60 15.45 -2.47
N VAL A 452 -14.37 15.66 -2.94
CA VAL A 452 -13.17 15.38 -2.16
C VAL A 452 -12.56 16.67 -1.63
N PHE A 453 -12.13 16.67 -0.37
CA PHE A 453 -11.33 17.75 0.21
C PHE A 453 -10.15 17.18 1.01
N GLU A 454 -9.04 17.89 1.01
CA GLU A 454 -7.78 17.48 1.59
C GLU A 454 -7.55 18.13 2.96
N THR A 455 -6.86 17.42 3.84
CA THR A 455 -6.44 17.91 5.16
C THR A 455 -5.09 17.31 5.54
N ASN A 456 -4.35 17.97 6.43
CA ASN A 456 -3.03 17.53 6.90
C ASN A 456 -3.10 16.74 8.21
N ILE A 457 -4.19 15.99 8.44
CA ILE A 457 -4.41 15.29 9.73
C ILE A 457 -3.30 14.28 10.00
N PHE A 458 -2.87 13.51 8.99
CA PHE A 458 -1.86 12.48 9.20
C PHE A 458 -0.49 13.07 9.57
N GLU A 459 -0.14 14.23 9.04
CA GLU A 459 1.09 14.94 9.43
C GLU A 459 0.97 15.46 10.87
N ALA A 460 -0.17 16.08 11.21
CA ALA A 460 -0.40 16.64 12.54
C ALA A 460 -0.45 15.59 13.67
N VAL A 461 -0.80 14.34 13.35
CA VAL A 461 -0.94 13.26 14.34
C VAL A 461 0.31 12.38 14.39
N TYR A 462 1.21 12.46 13.39
CA TYR A 462 2.39 11.58 13.27
C TYR A 462 3.38 11.71 14.43
N GLU A 463 3.53 12.91 15.00
CA GLU A 463 4.47 13.21 16.08
C GLU A 463 3.90 12.94 17.49
N ILE A 464 2.66 12.45 17.60
CA ILE A 464 1.99 12.28 18.88
C ILE A 464 2.05 10.86 19.38
N GLU A 465 2.83 10.64 20.45
CA GLU A 465 3.02 9.31 21.07
C GLU A 465 1.78 8.76 21.79
N LYS A 466 0.94 9.65 22.39
CA LYS A 466 -0.22 9.22 23.19
C LYS A 466 -1.52 9.25 22.38
N SER A 467 -2.06 8.05 22.09
CA SER A 467 -3.39 7.85 21.46
C SER A 467 -3.59 8.60 20.13
N PRO A 468 -2.70 8.44 19.14
CA PRO A 468 -2.79 9.13 17.85
C PRO A 468 -4.12 8.86 17.13
N CYS A 469 -4.66 7.64 17.23
CA CYS A 469 -5.93 7.26 16.62
C CYS A 469 -7.14 8.03 17.19
N TYR A 470 -7.14 8.29 18.50
CA TYR A 470 -8.22 9.08 19.13
C TYR A 470 -8.22 10.52 18.63
N LEU A 471 -7.05 11.15 18.57
CA LEU A 471 -6.92 12.51 18.09
C LEU A 471 -7.29 12.61 16.59
N CYS A 472 -6.80 11.67 15.78
CA CYS A 472 -7.15 11.56 14.37
C CYS A 472 -8.68 11.49 14.19
N ALA A 473 -9.35 10.59 14.90
CA ALA A 473 -10.81 10.44 14.81
C ALA A 473 -11.56 11.71 15.24
N ARG A 474 -11.06 12.44 16.27
CA ARG A 474 -11.63 13.69 16.71
C ARG A 474 -11.46 14.81 15.68
N MET A 475 -10.25 14.96 15.11
CA MET A 475 -9.96 15.95 14.08
C MET A 475 -10.78 15.66 12.81
N ARG A 476 -10.82 14.40 12.38
CA ARG A 476 -11.63 13.98 11.21
C ARG A 476 -13.08 14.40 11.33
N ARG A 477 -13.69 14.17 12.49
CA ARG A 477 -15.08 14.61 12.73
C ARG A 477 -15.24 16.12 12.65
N GLY A 478 -14.33 16.89 13.25
CA GLY A 478 -14.36 18.35 13.19
C GLY A 478 -14.33 18.88 11.76
N TYR A 479 -13.39 18.37 10.94
CA TYR A 479 -13.28 18.75 9.53
C TYR A 479 -14.50 18.33 8.70
N LEU A 480 -15.05 17.13 8.93
CA LEU A 480 -16.26 16.67 8.25
C LEU A 480 -17.47 17.55 8.57
N TYR A 481 -17.67 17.91 9.84
CA TYR A 481 -18.74 18.85 10.22
C TYR A 481 -18.54 20.23 9.60
N SER A 482 -17.32 20.77 9.65
CA SER A 482 -17.01 22.07 9.06
C SER A 482 -17.30 22.10 7.56
N LYS A 483 -16.82 21.11 6.83
CA LYS A 483 -17.02 21.03 5.37
C LYS A 483 -18.47 20.76 5.00
N ALA A 484 -19.17 19.93 5.73
CA ALA A 484 -20.60 19.68 5.53
C ALA A 484 -21.43 20.96 5.73
N LYS A 485 -21.12 21.73 6.79
CA LYS A 485 -21.80 23.01 7.07
C LYS A 485 -21.51 24.04 5.98
N GLU A 486 -20.26 24.14 5.50
CA GLU A 486 -19.87 24.99 4.35
C GLU A 486 -20.68 24.67 3.10
N LEU A 487 -20.97 23.38 2.87
CA LEU A 487 -21.78 22.90 1.74
C LEU A 487 -23.31 23.04 1.98
N GLY A 488 -23.71 23.66 3.08
CA GLY A 488 -25.10 23.87 3.44
C GLY A 488 -25.82 22.63 3.95
N CYS A 489 -25.09 21.57 4.35
CA CYS A 489 -25.70 20.40 4.94
C CYS A 489 -26.09 20.65 6.40
N ASN A 490 -27.21 20.07 6.84
CA ASN A 490 -27.65 20.06 8.23
C ASN A 490 -27.43 18.70 8.92
N LYS A 491 -27.02 17.67 8.14
CA LYS A 491 -26.73 16.34 8.67
C LYS A 491 -25.43 15.77 8.10
N ILE A 492 -24.73 14.97 8.94
CA ILE A 492 -23.66 14.09 8.48
C ILE A 492 -24.06 12.63 8.72
N ALA A 493 -23.89 11.77 7.72
CA ALA A 493 -24.15 10.35 7.81
C ALA A 493 -22.85 9.57 7.90
N LEU A 494 -22.72 8.70 8.92
CA LEU A 494 -21.57 7.83 9.14
C LEU A 494 -21.96 6.36 9.00
N GLY A 495 -21.09 5.56 8.38
CA GLY A 495 -21.31 4.15 8.04
C GLY A 495 -21.15 3.16 9.20
N HIS A 496 -21.53 3.52 10.44
CA HIS A 496 -21.51 2.59 11.57
C HIS A 496 -22.71 1.64 11.49
N HIS A 497 -22.44 0.35 11.70
CA HIS A 497 -23.43 -0.73 11.57
C HIS A 497 -23.74 -1.40 12.92
N TYR A 498 -24.64 -2.37 12.92
CA TYR A 498 -25.13 -3.08 14.11
C TYR A 498 -24.01 -3.65 14.98
N ASP A 499 -23.01 -4.27 14.36
CA ASP A 499 -21.89 -4.90 15.09
C ASP A 499 -21.01 -3.85 15.79
N ASP A 500 -20.83 -2.64 15.21
CA ASP A 500 -20.17 -1.51 15.88
C ASP A 500 -20.90 -1.09 17.16
N VAL A 501 -22.23 -1.14 17.13
CA VAL A 501 -23.07 -0.76 18.27
C VAL A 501 -22.89 -1.74 19.42
N ILE A 502 -22.99 -3.05 19.16
CA ILE A 502 -22.84 -4.07 20.21
C ILE A 502 -21.42 -4.10 20.77
N GLU A 503 -20.40 -3.94 19.93
CA GLU A 503 -19.01 -3.79 20.36
C GLU A 503 -18.85 -2.58 21.28
N THR A 504 -19.45 -1.44 20.94
CA THR A 504 -19.38 -0.22 21.76
C THR A 504 -20.04 -0.40 23.12
N ILE A 505 -21.21 -1.04 23.17
CA ILE A 505 -21.90 -1.34 24.43
C ILE A 505 -21.03 -2.23 25.31
N PHE A 506 -20.53 -3.33 24.76
CA PHE A 506 -19.74 -4.31 25.50
C PHE A 506 -18.39 -3.73 25.96
N MET A 507 -17.72 -2.93 25.11
CA MET A 507 -16.51 -2.18 25.50
C MET A 507 -16.78 -1.19 26.63
N GLY A 508 -17.91 -0.48 26.60
CA GLY A 508 -18.34 0.43 27.68
C GLY A 508 -18.41 -0.27 29.03
N MET A 509 -18.95 -1.49 29.05
CA MET A 509 -19.06 -2.33 30.25
C MET A 509 -17.68 -2.84 30.70
N MET A 510 -16.91 -3.43 29.80
CA MET A 510 -15.63 -4.09 30.13
C MET A 510 -14.52 -3.11 30.53
N TYR A 511 -14.40 -2.00 29.84
CA TYR A 511 -13.26 -1.08 29.98
C TYR A 511 -13.64 0.30 30.49
N GLY A 512 -14.93 0.66 30.43
CA GLY A 512 -15.41 2.00 30.81
C GLY A 512 -16.25 2.05 32.09
N SER A 513 -16.60 0.91 32.67
CA SER A 513 -17.51 0.80 33.82
C SER A 513 -18.82 1.58 33.58
N GLN A 514 -19.33 1.52 32.34
CA GLN A 514 -20.51 2.27 31.91
C GLN A 514 -21.38 1.43 30.98
N ILE A 515 -22.71 1.55 31.15
CA ILE A 515 -23.69 1.05 30.19
C ILE A 515 -24.05 2.23 29.29
N GLN A 516 -23.50 2.26 28.09
CA GLN A 516 -23.75 3.30 27.08
C GLN A 516 -23.66 2.74 25.67
N THR A 517 -24.35 3.36 24.73
CA THR A 517 -24.35 2.94 23.34
C THR A 517 -23.90 4.09 22.41
N MET A 518 -23.63 3.71 21.18
CA MET A 518 -23.48 4.61 20.05
C MET A 518 -24.89 5.01 19.58
N MET A 519 -25.33 6.23 19.86
CA MET A 519 -26.68 6.69 19.50
C MET A 519 -26.90 6.70 17.98
N PRO A 520 -28.09 6.29 17.47
CA PRO A 520 -28.42 6.31 16.05
C PRO A 520 -28.44 7.71 15.45
N LYS A 521 -28.75 8.75 16.27
CA LYS A 521 -28.58 10.15 15.92
C LYS A 521 -28.16 11.00 17.11
N LEU A 522 -27.44 12.08 16.84
CA LEU A 522 -26.93 13.01 17.83
C LEU A 522 -26.90 14.45 17.29
N HIS A 523 -27.35 15.40 18.08
CA HIS A 523 -27.03 16.81 17.80
C HIS A 523 -25.56 17.10 18.06
N SER A 524 -24.96 17.90 17.19
CA SER A 524 -23.58 18.33 17.40
C SER A 524 -23.53 19.39 18.50
N THR A 525 -22.63 19.19 19.47
CA THR A 525 -22.41 20.20 20.56
C THR A 525 -21.56 21.38 20.09
N ASN A 526 -20.75 21.20 19.03
CA ASN A 526 -19.81 22.20 18.55
C ASN A 526 -20.24 22.88 17.23
N PHE A 527 -21.22 22.30 16.53
CA PHE A 527 -21.72 22.81 15.25
C PHE A 527 -23.25 22.93 15.34
N GLU A 528 -23.69 24.11 15.75
CA GLU A 528 -25.11 24.41 15.92
C GLU A 528 -25.92 24.13 14.65
N GLY A 529 -27.07 23.48 14.77
CA GLY A 529 -27.95 23.09 13.69
C GLY A 529 -27.54 21.81 12.95
N MET A 530 -26.41 21.18 13.33
CA MET A 530 -25.94 19.96 12.70
C MET A 530 -26.31 18.71 13.50
N GLU A 531 -26.74 17.66 12.81
CA GLU A 531 -26.96 16.32 13.38
C GLU A 531 -26.02 15.29 12.75
N LEU A 532 -25.59 14.32 13.56
CA LEU A 532 -24.95 13.09 13.11
C LEU A 532 -25.98 11.98 13.07
N ILE A 533 -26.02 11.21 11.96
CA ILE A 533 -26.90 10.07 11.80
C ILE A 533 -26.11 8.80 11.42
N ARG A 534 -26.65 7.62 11.80
CA ARG A 534 -26.07 6.30 11.51
C ARG A 534 -27.11 5.39 10.84
N PRO A 535 -27.28 5.51 9.52
CA PRO A 535 -28.36 4.80 8.83
C PRO A 535 -28.17 3.28 8.74
N LEU A 536 -26.92 2.77 8.90
CA LEU A 536 -26.64 1.33 8.89
C LEU A 536 -26.85 0.65 10.25
N TYR A 537 -27.39 1.36 11.24
CA TYR A 537 -27.50 0.96 12.66
C TYR A 537 -28.11 -0.44 12.90
N LEU A 538 -29.01 -0.89 12.02
CA LEU A 538 -29.69 -2.20 12.11
C LEU A 538 -29.13 -3.25 11.14
N ILE A 539 -28.11 -2.93 10.36
CA ILE A 539 -27.53 -3.82 9.35
C ILE A 539 -26.31 -4.53 9.94
N ARG A 540 -26.23 -5.86 9.72
CA ARG A 540 -25.10 -6.69 10.18
C ARG A 540 -23.90 -6.54 9.26
N GLU A 541 -22.70 -6.57 9.85
CA GLU A 541 -21.43 -6.55 9.08
C GLU A 541 -21.37 -7.71 8.08
N ASP A 542 -21.82 -8.89 8.46
CA ASP A 542 -21.83 -10.07 7.60
C ASP A 542 -22.73 -9.89 6.37
N ASP A 543 -23.90 -9.24 6.53
CA ASP A 543 -24.77 -8.92 5.39
C ASP A 543 -24.06 -7.96 4.40
N ILE A 544 -23.27 -7.00 4.92
CA ILE A 544 -22.46 -6.08 4.10
C ILE A 544 -21.33 -6.82 3.38
N LYS A 545 -20.64 -7.75 4.07
CA LYS A 545 -19.60 -8.59 3.46
C LYS A 545 -20.19 -9.46 2.34
N HIS A 546 -21.33 -10.11 2.59
CA HIS A 546 -22.01 -10.93 1.58
C HIS A 546 -22.41 -10.10 0.34
N TRP A 547 -22.88 -8.86 0.54
CA TRP A 547 -23.18 -7.95 -0.57
C TRP A 547 -21.93 -7.59 -1.35
N ARG A 548 -20.82 -7.26 -0.68
CA ARG A 548 -19.52 -6.98 -1.29
C ARG A 548 -19.06 -8.15 -2.17
N ASP A 549 -19.05 -9.35 -1.58
CA ASP A 549 -18.53 -10.57 -2.23
C ASP A 549 -19.41 -11.00 -3.41
N TYR A 550 -20.73 -10.89 -3.28
CA TYR A 550 -21.67 -11.18 -4.35
C TYR A 550 -21.44 -10.28 -5.58
N ASN A 551 -21.15 -9.00 -5.36
CA ASN A 551 -20.91 -8.04 -6.42
C ASN A 551 -19.42 -7.95 -6.81
N LYS A 552 -18.54 -8.80 -6.24
CA LYS A 552 -17.08 -8.82 -6.47
C LYS A 552 -16.42 -7.45 -6.28
N LEU A 553 -16.86 -6.70 -5.26
CA LEU A 553 -16.36 -5.38 -4.97
C LEU A 553 -15.13 -5.43 -4.07
N HIS A 554 -14.17 -4.58 -4.36
CA HIS A 554 -12.91 -4.47 -3.62
C HIS A 554 -12.82 -3.10 -2.95
N PHE A 555 -12.66 -3.09 -1.64
CA PHE A 555 -12.58 -1.87 -0.84
C PHE A 555 -11.29 -1.83 -0.02
N ILE A 556 -10.85 -0.63 0.34
CA ILE A 556 -9.77 -0.47 1.32
C ILE A 556 -10.30 -0.69 2.73
N GLN A 557 -9.50 -1.35 3.57
CA GLN A 557 -9.82 -1.54 4.98
C GLN A 557 -9.57 -0.27 5.78
N CYS A 558 -8.35 0.26 5.65
CA CYS A 558 -7.93 1.51 6.26
C CYS A 558 -6.96 2.23 5.33
N ALA A 559 -7.22 3.50 5.11
CA ALA A 559 -6.37 4.34 4.30
C ALA A 559 -5.29 5.07 5.11
N CYS A 560 -5.10 4.72 6.38
CA CYS A 560 -4.18 5.36 7.31
C CYS A 560 -2.73 4.94 7.05
N ARG A 561 -1.77 5.87 7.10
CA ARG A 561 -0.33 5.56 7.04
C ARG A 561 0.15 4.68 8.20
N PHE A 562 -0.53 4.75 9.36
CA PHE A 562 -0.19 3.94 10.54
C PHE A 562 -0.51 2.44 10.38
N THR A 563 -1.32 2.05 9.38
CA THR A 563 -1.55 0.63 9.05
C THR A 563 -0.41 0.02 8.24
N ASP A 564 0.44 0.85 7.66
CA ASP A 564 1.62 0.41 6.90
C ASP A 564 2.80 0.06 7.83
N THR A 565 2.83 0.67 9.01
CA THR A 565 3.75 0.36 10.12
C THR A 565 2.87 0.09 11.33
N CYS A 566 2.56 -1.18 11.61
CA CYS A 566 1.67 -1.54 12.73
C CYS A 566 2.31 -1.20 14.09
N THR A 567 2.24 0.10 14.46
CA THR A 567 2.64 0.58 15.78
C THR A 567 1.57 0.32 16.84
N THR A 568 0.44 -0.28 16.45
CA THR A 568 -0.64 -0.70 17.37
C THR A 568 -0.42 -2.10 17.95
N CYS A 569 0.60 -2.81 17.50
CA CYS A 569 1.03 -4.04 18.16
C CYS A 569 2.05 -3.71 19.26
N ASN A 570 1.92 -4.34 20.42
CA ASN A 570 2.97 -4.31 21.43
C ASN A 570 4.24 -4.97 20.88
N LYS A 571 5.40 -4.70 21.50
CA LYS A 571 6.67 -5.37 21.17
C LYS A 571 6.61 -6.90 21.30
N ASP A 572 5.57 -7.43 21.95
CA ASP A 572 5.24 -8.85 22.14
C ASP A 572 4.24 -9.40 21.10
N GLY A 573 3.92 -8.63 20.04
CA GLY A 573 2.99 -9.05 18.97
C GLY A 573 1.50 -9.00 19.33
N SER A 574 1.14 -8.65 20.58
CA SER A 574 -0.27 -8.58 20.98
C SER A 574 -0.96 -7.34 20.42
N SER A 575 -2.14 -7.53 19.79
CA SER A 575 -2.98 -6.45 19.29
C SER A 575 -3.49 -5.57 20.43
N GLN A 576 -3.12 -4.28 20.45
CA GLN A 576 -3.64 -3.32 21.43
C GLN A 576 -5.09 -2.89 21.15
N SER A 577 -5.74 -3.39 20.12
CA SER A 577 -7.10 -2.99 19.78
C SER A 577 -8.10 -3.67 20.70
N LYS A 578 -8.54 -2.95 21.75
CA LYS A 578 -9.64 -3.36 22.64
C LYS A 578 -10.91 -3.78 21.87
N ARG A 579 -11.09 -3.22 20.68
CA ARG A 579 -12.21 -3.56 19.79
C ARG A 579 -12.07 -4.97 19.21
N MET A 580 -10.87 -5.35 18.75
CA MET A 580 -10.60 -6.69 18.25
C MET A 580 -10.74 -7.74 19.34
N GLU A 581 -10.25 -7.44 20.54
CA GLU A 581 -10.43 -8.29 21.72
C GLU A 581 -11.92 -8.47 22.05
N THR A 582 -12.67 -7.37 22.09
CA THR A 582 -14.13 -7.39 22.29
C THR A 582 -14.83 -8.25 21.25
N LYS A 583 -14.45 -8.12 19.98
CA LYS A 583 -15.03 -8.89 18.88
C LYS A 583 -14.78 -10.40 19.05
N LYS A 584 -13.56 -10.78 19.46
CA LYS A 584 -13.23 -12.19 19.78
C LYS A 584 -14.08 -12.71 20.95
N ILE A 585 -14.21 -11.95 22.03
CA ILE A 585 -15.01 -12.35 23.20
C ILE A 585 -16.48 -12.52 22.82
N ILE A 586 -17.06 -11.59 22.08
CA ILE A 586 -18.46 -11.70 21.63
C ILE A 586 -18.64 -12.96 20.76
N ALA A 587 -17.69 -13.28 19.88
CA ALA A 587 -17.72 -14.48 19.06
C ALA A 587 -17.68 -15.78 19.91
N GLU A 588 -16.86 -15.82 20.96
CA GLU A 588 -16.86 -16.95 21.91
C GLU A 588 -18.17 -17.05 22.69
N LEU A 589 -18.69 -15.94 23.20
CA LEU A 589 -19.97 -15.91 23.88
C LEU A 589 -21.14 -16.38 22.98
N LYS A 590 -21.05 -16.10 21.68
CA LYS A 590 -22.04 -16.53 20.68
C LYS A 590 -22.09 -18.05 20.53
N LYS A 591 -20.97 -18.76 20.74
CA LYS A 591 -20.97 -20.24 20.76
C LYS A 591 -21.76 -20.80 21.91
N ILE A 592 -21.82 -20.10 23.06
CA ILE A 592 -22.57 -20.50 24.26
C ILE A 592 -24.01 -20.08 24.13
N ASN A 593 -24.29 -18.86 23.68
CA ASN A 593 -25.62 -18.32 23.51
C ASN A 593 -25.79 -17.64 22.14
N PRO A 594 -26.50 -18.27 21.19
CA PRO A 594 -26.71 -17.71 19.84
C PRO A 594 -27.43 -16.36 19.84
N PHE A 595 -28.10 -15.97 20.90
CA PHE A 595 -28.83 -14.71 21.03
C PHE A 595 -28.01 -13.60 21.68
N ILE A 596 -26.74 -13.83 22.04
CA ILE A 596 -25.94 -12.89 22.83
C ILE A 596 -25.85 -11.52 22.18
N GLU A 597 -25.64 -11.47 20.88
CA GLU A 597 -25.54 -10.21 20.13
C GLU A 597 -26.81 -9.37 20.21
N SER A 598 -27.97 -10.04 20.04
CA SER A 598 -29.28 -9.36 20.17
C SER A 598 -29.58 -8.94 21.60
N ASN A 599 -29.12 -9.72 22.58
CA ASN A 599 -29.32 -9.42 24.00
C ASN A 599 -28.46 -8.19 24.40
N ILE A 600 -27.20 -8.13 23.95
CA ILE A 600 -26.34 -6.96 24.16
C ILE A 600 -26.98 -5.72 23.52
N PHE A 601 -27.44 -5.81 22.27
CA PHE A 601 -28.07 -4.68 21.59
C PHE A 601 -29.30 -4.17 22.34
N LYS A 602 -30.22 -5.07 22.72
CA LYS A 602 -31.47 -4.73 23.39
C LYS A 602 -31.31 -4.32 24.86
N SER A 603 -30.18 -4.63 25.49
CA SER A 603 -29.96 -4.29 26.91
C SER A 603 -29.98 -2.78 27.16
N VAL A 604 -29.61 -1.97 26.17
CA VAL A 604 -29.62 -0.50 26.26
C VAL A 604 -30.97 0.12 25.84
N GLU A 605 -31.86 -0.68 25.26
CA GLU A 605 -33.26 -0.28 24.95
C GLU A 605 -34.22 -0.62 26.08
N ASN A 606 -33.89 -1.65 26.91
CA ASN A 606 -34.73 -2.17 28.00
C ASN A 606 -34.10 -1.89 29.37
N VAL A 607 -33.69 -0.62 29.61
CA VAL A 607 -33.13 -0.24 30.91
C VAL A 607 -34.26 0.02 31.92
N ASN A 608 -34.31 -0.78 32.98
CA ASN A 608 -35.24 -0.56 34.08
C ASN A 608 -34.57 0.30 35.16
N LEU A 609 -34.95 1.58 35.22
CA LEU A 609 -34.34 2.55 36.14
C LEU A 609 -34.62 2.21 37.62
N SER A 610 -35.71 1.49 37.94
CA SER A 610 -36.02 1.09 39.31
C SER A 610 -35.06 0.02 39.87
N THR A 611 -34.26 -0.62 39.04
CA THR A 611 -33.31 -1.67 39.42
C THR A 611 -31.86 -1.28 39.17
N ILE A 612 -31.58 0.01 38.95
CA ILE A 612 -30.24 0.57 38.76
C ILE A 612 -29.84 1.40 39.98
N ILE A 613 -28.65 1.14 40.52
CA ILE A 613 -28.14 1.86 41.70
C ILE A 613 -27.99 3.36 41.46
N ALA A 614 -27.51 3.73 40.27
CA ALA A 614 -27.37 5.13 39.89
C ALA A 614 -27.32 5.29 38.36
N TYR A 615 -27.82 6.41 37.87
CA TYR A 615 -27.70 6.80 36.46
C TYR A 615 -27.38 8.30 36.31
N LYS A 616 -26.91 8.69 35.13
CA LYS A 616 -26.66 10.10 34.80
C LYS A 616 -27.59 10.57 33.70
N GLN A 617 -28.31 11.67 33.95
CA GLN A 617 -29.16 12.32 32.96
C GLN A 617 -28.83 13.83 32.93
N ASN A 618 -28.57 14.37 31.74
CA ASN A 618 -28.23 15.77 31.54
C ASN A 618 -27.07 16.28 32.43
N GLY A 619 -26.09 15.39 32.73
CA GLY A 619 -24.94 15.69 33.58
C GLY A 619 -25.20 15.58 35.10
N VAL A 620 -26.45 15.37 35.51
CA VAL A 620 -26.84 15.13 36.90
C VAL A 620 -26.81 13.62 37.19
N LYS A 621 -26.24 13.23 38.32
CA LYS A 621 -26.24 11.89 38.83
C LYS A 621 -27.48 11.68 39.70
N HIS A 622 -28.30 10.70 39.37
CA HIS A 622 -29.43 10.21 40.14
C HIS A 622 -29.01 8.91 40.82
N HIS A 623 -29.39 8.76 42.11
CA HIS A 623 -29.12 7.61 42.92
C HIS A 623 -30.42 7.01 43.42
N PHE A 624 -30.52 5.68 43.55
CA PHE A 624 -31.76 5.04 43.98
C PHE A 624 -32.28 5.52 45.37
N LEU A 625 -31.37 6.05 46.20
CA LEU A 625 -31.74 6.67 47.49
C LEU A 625 -32.43 8.03 47.38
N ASP A 626 -32.36 8.70 46.22
CA ASP A 626 -32.95 10.01 46.05
C ASP A 626 -34.50 9.99 46.20
N ASP A 627 -35.11 8.86 45.82
CA ASP A 627 -36.57 8.63 45.85
C ASP A 627 -36.98 7.40 46.67
N TYR A 628 -36.09 6.84 47.55
CA TYR A 628 -36.27 5.57 48.23
C TYR A 628 -37.41 5.63 49.28
N ASP A 629 -37.57 6.72 49.97
CA ASP A 629 -38.55 6.96 51.02
C ASP A 629 -39.72 7.87 50.58
N SER A 630 -39.80 8.18 49.25
CA SER A 630 -40.81 9.08 48.69
C SER A 630 -42.12 8.38 48.30
#